data_4d98a138b80393c71a242ccb6fefca66
#
_entry.id   4d98a138b80393c71a242ccb6fefca66
#
_cell.length_a   1.000
_cell.length_b   1.000
_cell.length_c   1.000
_cell.angle_alpha   90.00
_cell.angle_beta   90.00
_cell.angle_gamma   90.00
#
_symmetry.space_group_name_H-M   'P 1'
#
loop_
_entity.id
_entity.type
_entity.pdbx_description
1 polymer ?
#
loop_
_entity_poly.entity_id
_entity_poly.type
_entity_poly.pdbx_seq_one_letter_code
_entity_poly.pdbx_strand_id
1 'polypeptide(L)'
;MAQTSIEDIYLPGQLLIAMPSMTDPRFEKSVIYMCAHNADGAMGLVINRAIDSLTFPELLEQLEIDSGSGGDQIRVLFGGPVEQARGFVLHSPDYIQDASLVVDDNVVLTATIDILRAIADGTGPNNCLLALGYAGWGAGQLDSEIKSNGWLSVDADEELVFGCNLDEKWERAMTKIGIDPRMLSDAAGHA
;
A
#
# COMPACT_ATOMS: atom_id res chain seq x y z
N MET A 1 -27.92 -30.02 -3.46
CA MET A 1 -27.49 -29.13 -4.55
C MET A 1 -26.15 -28.52 -4.15
N ALA A 2 -25.09 -28.92 -4.79
CA ALA A 2 -23.80 -28.27 -4.59
C ALA A 2 -23.87 -26.90 -5.28
N GLN A 3 -24.06 -25.85 -4.52
CA GLN A 3 -23.64 -24.54 -4.97
C GLN A 3 -22.13 -24.59 -5.12
N THR A 4 -21.66 -24.57 -6.34
CA THR A 4 -20.26 -24.26 -6.61
C THR A 4 -20.09 -22.83 -6.12
N SER A 5 -19.62 -22.68 -4.90
CA SER A 5 -19.08 -21.43 -4.44
C SER A 5 -17.98 -21.10 -5.41
N ILE A 6 -18.18 -20.08 -6.24
CA ILE A 6 -17.06 -19.37 -6.81
C ILE A 6 -16.33 -18.90 -5.56
N GLU A 7 -15.23 -19.53 -5.23
CA GLU A 7 -14.39 -19.06 -4.13
C GLU A 7 -14.02 -17.63 -4.51
N ASP A 8 -14.62 -16.69 -3.82
CA ASP A 8 -14.24 -15.29 -3.93
C ASP A 8 -12.75 -15.23 -3.56
N ILE A 9 -11.91 -14.95 -4.54
CA ILE A 9 -10.46 -14.83 -4.31
C ILE A 9 -10.25 -13.48 -3.65
N TYR A 10 -10.03 -13.50 -2.35
CA TYR A 10 -9.66 -12.31 -1.59
C TYR A 10 -8.14 -12.13 -1.61
N LEU A 11 -7.69 -10.87 -1.59
CA LEU A 11 -6.30 -10.49 -1.85
C LEU A 11 -5.56 -9.81 -0.67
N PRO A 12 -5.92 -9.99 0.62
CA PRO A 12 -5.11 -9.40 1.69
C PRO A 12 -3.67 -9.90 1.62
N GLY A 13 -2.71 -9.00 1.78
CA GLY A 13 -1.29 -9.34 1.67
C GLY A 13 -0.74 -9.40 0.25
N GLN A 14 -1.58 -9.19 -0.76
CA GLN A 14 -1.16 -9.08 -2.16
C GLN A 14 -0.87 -7.62 -2.52
N LEU A 15 -0.06 -7.43 -3.56
CA LEU A 15 0.10 -6.13 -4.21
C LEU A 15 -0.83 -6.05 -5.41
N LEU A 16 -1.51 -4.92 -5.55
CA LEU A 16 -2.18 -4.55 -6.80
C LEU A 16 -1.28 -3.62 -7.58
N ILE A 17 -1.14 -3.91 -8.86
CA ILE A 17 -0.36 -3.10 -9.78
C ILE A 17 -1.30 -2.47 -10.79
N ALA A 18 -1.27 -1.14 -10.90
CA ALA A 18 -2.03 -0.46 -11.93
C ALA A 18 -1.54 -0.87 -13.32
N MET A 19 -2.47 -1.24 -14.19
CA MET A 19 -2.13 -1.51 -15.59
C MET A 19 -1.67 -0.24 -16.28
N PRO A 20 -0.78 -0.31 -17.30
CA PRO A 20 -0.34 0.87 -18.04
C PRO A 20 -1.48 1.66 -18.67
N SER A 21 -2.62 1.03 -18.93
CA SER A 21 -3.84 1.66 -19.43
C SER A 21 -4.61 2.46 -18.37
N MET A 22 -4.20 2.40 -17.11
CA MET A 22 -4.83 3.15 -16.03
C MET A 22 -4.70 4.66 -16.29
N THR A 23 -5.82 5.33 -16.48
CA THR A 23 -5.87 6.76 -16.82
C THR A 23 -6.21 7.67 -15.63
N ASP A 24 -6.66 7.08 -14.51
CA ASP A 24 -6.94 7.85 -13.31
C ASP A 24 -5.62 8.35 -12.70
N PRO A 25 -5.39 9.68 -12.66
CA PRO A 25 -4.11 10.22 -12.18
C PRO A 25 -3.82 9.90 -10.70
N ARG A 26 -4.86 9.55 -9.93
CA ARG A 26 -4.68 9.12 -8.53
C ARG A 26 -3.98 7.78 -8.42
N PHE A 27 -4.12 6.92 -9.44
CA PHE A 27 -3.68 5.53 -9.42
C PHE A 27 -2.74 5.14 -10.55
N GLU A 28 -2.42 6.06 -11.45
CA GLU A 28 -1.49 5.78 -12.55
C GLU A 28 -0.14 5.27 -12.00
N LYS A 29 0.33 4.14 -12.51
CA LYS A 29 1.55 3.47 -12.06
C LYS A 29 1.62 3.20 -10.55
N SER A 30 0.47 3.04 -9.91
CA SER A 30 0.42 2.76 -8.48
C SER A 30 0.71 1.30 -8.18
N VAL A 31 1.36 1.09 -7.05
CA VAL A 31 1.46 -0.19 -6.35
C VAL A 31 0.70 -0.05 -5.05
N ILE A 32 -0.29 -0.90 -4.83
CA ILE A 32 -1.15 -0.86 -3.65
C ILE A 32 -0.97 -2.14 -2.85
N TYR A 33 -0.67 -2.00 -1.55
CA TYR A 33 -0.67 -3.12 -0.62
C TYR A 33 -2.09 -3.35 -0.11
N MET A 34 -2.63 -4.55 -0.30
CA MET A 34 -3.99 -4.89 0.11
C MET A 34 -4.03 -5.26 1.60
N CYS A 35 -4.69 -4.43 2.39
CA CYS A 35 -4.84 -4.63 3.82
C CYS A 35 -6.07 -5.45 4.17
N ALA A 36 -7.16 -5.28 3.43
CA ALA A 36 -8.41 -6.01 3.63
C ALA A 36 -9.16 -6.19 2.31
N HIS A 37 -9.78 -7.33 2.12
CA HIS A 37 -10.62 -7.63 0.98
C HIS A 37 -11.63 -8.71 1.37
N ASN A 38 -12.91 -8.39 1.24
CA ASN A 38 -14.01 -9.31 1.53
C ASN A 38 -15.24 -8.97 0.68
N ALA A 39 -16.36 -9.63 0.93
CA ALA A 39 -17.60 -9.42 0.19
C ALA A 39 -18.17 -7.99 0.33
N ASP A 40 -17.81 -7.27 1.41
CA ASP A 40 -18.27 -5.91 1.68
C ASP A 40 -17.42 -4.82 1.00
N GLY A 41 -16.24 -5.18 0.50
CA GLY A 41 -15.35 -4.26 -0.18
C GLY A 41 -13.88 -4.58 0.04
N ALA A 42 -13.03 -3.61 -0.25
CA ALA A 42 -11.59 -3.74 -0.10
C ALA A 42 -10.95 -2.42 0.36
N MET A 43 -9.80 -2.55 1.01
CA MET A 43 -8.99 -1.42 1.46
C MET A 43 -7.52 -1.73 1.23
N GLY A 44 -6.80 -0.77 0.69
CA GLY A 44 -5.36 -0.88 0.49
C GLY A 44 -4.66 0.45 0.63
N LEU A 45 -3.33 0.41 0.66
CA LEU A 45 -2.47 1.59 0.73
C LEU A 45 -1.58 1.67 -0.50
N VAL A 46 -1.58 2.82 -1.16
CA VAL A 46 -0.58 3.12 -2.19
C VAL A 46 0.77 3.24 -1.49
N ILE A 47 1.77 2.48 -1.95
CA ILE A 47 3.08 2.40 -1.29
C ILE A 47 4.24 2.96 -2.10
N ASN A 48 3.97 3.54 -3.27
CA ASN A 48 5.01 4.07 -4.16
C ASN A 48 4.84 5.54 -4.53
N ARG A 49 4.04 6.27 -3.78
CA ARG A 49 3.80 7.69 -4.04
C ARG A 49 4.09 8.52 -2.80
N ALA A 50 5.12 9.38 -2.86
CA ALA A 50 5.49 10.25 -1.76
C ALA A 50 4.67 11.55 -1.74
N ILE A 51 4.46 12.09 -0.54
CA ILE A 51 4.00 13.46 -0.34
C ILE A 51 5.24 14.32 -0.09
N ASP A 52 5.67 15.07 -1.09
CA ASP A 52 6.91 15.87 -0.99
C ASP A 52 6.72 17.15 -0.17
N SER A 53 5.49 17.58 0.02
CA SER A 53 5.14 18.80 0.78
C SER A 53 5.09 18.59 2.30
N LEU A 54 5.25 17.36 2.79
CA LEU A 54 5.19 17.04 4.21
C LEU A 54 6.29 16.05 4.58
N THR A 55 7.11 16.42 5.56
CA THR A 55 8.13 15.52 6.12
C THR A 55 7.61 14.83 7.38
N PHE A 56 8.25 13.73 7.77
CA PHE A 56 7.91 13.03 9.01
C PHE A 56 8.07 13.91 10.25
N PRO A 57 9.18 14.65 10.43
CA PRO A 57 9.29 15.60 11.54
C PRO A 57 8.19 16.66 11.58
N GLU A 58 7.80 17.21 10.43
CA GLU A 58 6.68 18.17 10.35
C GLU A 58 5.35 17.54 10.77
N LEU A 59 5.11 16.28 10.38
CA LEU A 59 3.92 15.54 10.79
C LEU A 59 3.91 15.32 12.31
N LEU A 60 5.04 14.94 12.90
CA LEU A 60 5.18 14.79 14.35
C LEU A 60 4.89 16.10 15.08
N GLU A 61 5.38 17.21 14.56
CA GLU A 61 5.12 18.54 15.13
C GLU A 61 3.63 18.87 15.12
N GLN A 62 2.93 18.59 14.01
CA GLN A 62 1.49 18.79 13.92
C GLN A 62 0.70 17.93 14.92
N LEU A 63 1.22 16.78 15.28
CA LEU A 63 0.61 15.85 16.24
C LEU A 63 1.09 16.07 17.67
N GLU A 64 1.92 17.10 17.90
CA GLU A 64 2.50 17.41 19.20
C GLU A 64 3.32 16.23 19.78
N ILE A 65 4.04 15.53 18.90
CA ILE A 65 4.96 14.45 19.25
C ILE A 65 6.39 14.96 19.13
N ASP A 66 7.19 14.76 20.18
CA ASP A 66 8.60 15.13 20.14
C ASP A 66 9.34 14.29 19.10
N SER A 67 10.05 14.97 18.19
CA SER A 67 10.91 14.29 17.24
C SER A 67 12.16 13.80 17.95
N GLY A 68 12.21 12.48 18.19
CA GLY A 68 13.40 11.84 18.75
C GLY A 68 14.47 11.59 17.69
N SER A 69 15.38 10.66 17.98
CA SER A 69 16.46 10.28 17.07
C SER A 69 16.05 9.27 15.99
N GLY A 70 14.82 8.76 16.06
CA GLY A 70 14.30 7.79 15.09
C GLY A 70 13.50 8.43 13.95
N GLY A 71 13.43 7.76 12.83
CA GLY A 71 12.51 8.11 11.74
C GLY A 71 12.94 9.24 10.81
N ASP A 72 14.17 9.75 10.91
CA ASP A 72 14.67 10.84 10.06
C ASP A 72 14.62 10.52 8.56
N GLN A 73 14.67 9.24 8.20
CA GLN A 73 14.65 8.77 6.82
C GLN A 73 13.28 8.33 6.33
N ILE A 74 12.26 8.44 7.18
CA ILE A 74 10.90 8.02 6.81
C ILE A 74 10.28 9.08 5.93
N ARG A 75 9.82 8.66 4.75
CA ARG A 75 9.02 9.51 3.86
C ARG A 75 7.55 9.33 4.17
N VAL A 76 6.81 10.43 4.10
CA VAL A 76 5.35 10.38 4.20
C VAL A 76 4.80 10.08 2.82
N LEU A 77 3.99 9.00 2.72
CA LEU A 77 3.41 8.54 1.46
C LEU A 77 1.96 8.98 1.33
N PHE A 78 1.52 9.16 0.10
CA PHE A 78 0.11 9.27 -0.24
C PHE A 78 -0.46 7.86 -0.35
N GLY A 79 -1.25 7.44 0.64
CA GLY A 79 -1.81 6.07 0.70
C GLY A 79 -3.10 5.90 -0.09
N GLY A 80 -3.78 6.98 -0.42
CA GLY A 80 -5.02 6.96 -1.20
C GLY A 80 -5.90 8.19 -0.96
N PRO A 81 -6.99 8.32 -1.71
CA PRO A 81 -7.83 9.52 -1.67
C PRO A 81 -8.83 9.56 -0.52
N VAL A 82 -9.00 8.46 0.24
CA VAL A 82 -9.98 8.38 1.31
C VAL A 82 -9.32 8.73 2.64
N GLU A 83 -9.95 9.56 3.46
CA GLU A 83 -9.47 9.99 4.78
C GLU A 83 -8.00 10.44 4.77
N GLN A 84 -7.66 11.39 3.90
CA GLN A 84 -6.27 11.81 3.65
C GLN A 84 -5.56 12.39 4.88
N ALA A 85 -6.28 12.79 5.91
CA ALA A 85 -5.69 13.27 7.17
C ALA A 85 -5.34 12.12 8.14
N ARG A 86 -5.77 10.89 7.86
CA ARG A 86 -5.52 9.74 8.70
C ARG A 86 -4.24 9.02 8.32
N GLY A 87 -3.39 8.77 9.31
CA GLY A 87 -2.14 8.06 9.13
C GLY A 87 -2.28 6.54 9.30
N PHE A 88 -1.60 5.80 8.44
CA PHE A 88 -1.52 4.34 8.49
C PHE A 88 -0.06 3.93 8.40
N VAL A 89 0.36 3.00 9.24
CA VAL A 89 1.70 2.45 9.20
C VAL A 89 1.63 0.97 8.84
N LEU A 90 2.24 0.62 7.71
CA LEU A 90 2.57 -0.78 7.39
C LEU A 90 3.93 -1.07 7.96
N HIS A 91 4.07 -2.18 8.68
CA HIS A 91 5.33 -2.47 9.36
C HIS A 91 5.57 -3.96 9.55
N SER A 92 6.79 -4.28 9.91
CA SER A 92 7.21 -5.63 10.26
C SER A 92 6.59 -6.09 11.59
N PRO A 93 6.42 -7.41 11.80
CA PRO A 93 5.70 -7.94 12.96
C PRO A 93 6.49 -7.93 14.27
N ASP A 94 7.70 -7.41 14.29
CA ASP A 94 8.51 -7.23 15.50
C ASP A 94 7.95 -6.18 16.47
N TYR A 95 6.91 -5.44 16.05
CA TYR A 95 6.17 -4.49 16.87
C TYR A 95 4.68 -4.73 16.66
N ILE A 96 3.95 -5.06 17.72
CA ILE A 96 2.49 -5.29 17.65
C ILE A 96 1.83 -4.63 18.86
N GLN A 97 0.75 -3.88 18.59
CA GLN A 97 -0.15 -3.29 19.59
C GLN A 97 -1.51 -3.98 19.56
N ASP A 98 -2.33 -3.78 20.58
CA ASP A 98 -3.69 -4.33 20.61
C ASP A 98 -4.56 -3.85 19.43
N ALA A 99 -4.34 -2.62 18.98
CA ALA A 99 -5.05 -2.03 17.83
C ALA A 99 -4.43 -2.38 16.48
N SER A 100 -3.37 -3.18 16.45
CA SER A 100 -2.71 -3.60 15.21
C SER A 100 -3.53 -4.66 14.48
N LEU A 101 -3.62 -4.52 13.16
CA LEU A 101 -4.21 -5.52 12.28
C LEU A 101 -3.10 -6.33 11.63
N VAL A 102 -2.98 -7.59 11.99
CA VAL A 102 -2.06 -8.52 11.32
C VAL A 102 -2.66 -8.89 9.97
N VAL A 103 -2.03 -8.43 8.88
CA VAL A 103 -2.50 -8.73 7.53
C VAL A 103 -2.06 -10.13 7.10
N ASP A 104 -0.77 -10.42 7.30
CA ASP A 104 -0.19 -11.73 7.09
C ASP A 104 1.00 -11.96 8.06
N ASP A 105 1.76 -13.03 7.86
CA ASP A 105 2.89 -13.37 8.74
C ASP A 105 4.03 -12.34 8.70
N ASN A 106 4.05 -11.47 7.70
CA ASN A 106 5.18 -10.56 7.45
C ASN A 106 4.81 -9.08 7.57
N VAL A 107 3.53 -8.73 7.54
CA VAL A 107 3.07 -7.33 7.49
C VAL A 107 1.91 -7.09 8.45
N VAL A 108 2.04 -6.02 9.20
CA VAL A 108 1.05 -5.56 10.17
C VAL A 108 0.66 -4.12 9.82
N LEU A 109 -0.61 -3.79 10.00
CA LEU A 109 -1.14 -2.44 9.83
C LEU A 109 -1.50 -1.85 11.19
N THR A 110 -0.97 -0.68 11.51
CA THR A 110 -1.30 0.05 12.73
C THR A 110 -1.63 1.51 12.39
N ALA A 111 -2.71 2.02 12.95
CA ALA A 111 -3.20 3.37 12.68
C ALA A 111 -3.34 4.21 13.97
N THR A 112 -2.42 4.03 14.91
CA THR A 112 -2.43 4.75 16.19
C THR A 112 -1.31 5.80 16.26
N ILE A 113 -1.50 6.81 17.11
CA ILE A 113 -0.45 7.80 17.40
C ILE A 113 0.73 7.15 18.14
N ASP A 114 0.46 6.12 18.93
CA ASP A 114 1.49 5.44 19.74
C ASP A 114 2.59 4.81 18.87
N ILE A 115 2.26 4.28 17.69
CA ILE A 115 3.30 3.75 16.80
C ILE A 115 4.19 4.86 16.25
N LEU A 116 3.63 6.04 15.98
CA LEU A 116 4.42 7.20 15.53
C LEU A 116 5.40 7.66 16.62
N ARG A 117 4.97 7.65 17.88
CA ARG A 117 5.84 7.92 19.02
C ARG A 117 6.97 6.90 19.13
N ALA A 118 6.64 5.62 18.99
CA ALA A 118 7.63 4.55 19.03
C ALA A 118 8.66 4.69 17.90
N ILE A 119 8.23 5.02 16.70
CA ILE A 119 9.13 5.27 15.57
C ILE A 119 10.04 6.48 15.86
N ALA A 120 9.48 7.56 16.38
CA ALA A 120 10.24 8.76 16.72
C ALA A 120 11.27 8.49 17.83
N ASP A 121 10.95 7.62 18.78
CA ASP A 121 11.86 7.23 19.88
C ASP A 121 12.90 6.18 19.48
N GLY A 122 12.78 5.60 18.26
CA GLY A 122 13.66 4.51 17.83
C GLY A 122 13.28 3.14 18.39
N THR A 123 12.12 3.00 19.02
CA THR A 123 11.61 1.75 19.61
C THR A 123 10.53 1.07 18.79
N GLY A 124 10.26 1.58 17.60
CA GLY A 124 9.26 1.07 16.67
C GLY A 124 9.73 -0.16 15.88
N PRO A 125 8.95 -0.57 14.87
CA PRO A 125 9.30 -1.72 14.04
C PRO A 125 10.56 -1.47 13.21
N ASN A 126 11.25 -2.55 12.84
CA ASN A 126 12.46 -2.47 12.02
C ASN A 126 12.18 -1.95 10.61
N ASN A 127 11.08 -2.35 10.03
CA ASN A 127 10.65 -1.90 8.72
C ASN A 127 9.28 -1.26 8.83
N CYS A 128 9.09 -0.09 8.24
CA CYS A 128 7.80 0.57 8.20
C CYS A 128 7.66 1.51 7.01
N LEU A 129 6.40 1.69 6.60
CA LEU A 129 5.95 2.73 5.68
C LEU A 129 4.84 3.52 6.36
N LEU A 130 4.90 4.83 6.24
CA LEU A 130 3.86 5.73 6.73
C LEU A 130 3.10 6.33 5.57
N ALA A 131 1.79 6.09 5.52
CA ALA A 131 0.92 6.60 4.48
C ALA A 131 -0.22 7.43 5.07
N LEU A 132 -0.59 8.49 4.40
CA LEU A 132 -1.77 9.28 4.71
C LEU A 132 -2.88 8.94 3.72
N GLY A 133 -4.07 8.62 4.25
CA GLY A 133 -5.20 8.16 3.46
C GLY A 133 -5.08 6.72 3.00
N TYR A 134 -6.13 6.24 2.35
CA TYR A 134 -6.18 4.88 1.81
C TYR A 134 -6.98 4.83 0.52
N ALA A 135 -6.82 3.73 -0.22
CA ALA A 135 -7.66 3.39 -1.37
C ALA A 135 -8.77 2.45 -0.91
N GLY A 136 -10.00 2.76 -1.27
CA GLY A 136 -11.17 1.97 -0.88
C GLY A 136 -11.99 1.54 -2.09
N TRP A 137 -12.53 0.34 -2.03
CA TRP A 137 -13.44 -0.21 -3.02
C TRP A 137 -14.71 -0.69 -2.32
N GLY A 138 -15.86 -0.40 -2.92
CA GLY A 138 -17.13 -0.95 -2.48
C GLY A 138 -17.27 -2.44 -2.77
N ALA A 139 -18.36 -3.05 -2.31
CA ALA A 139 -18.64 -4.46 -2.51
C ALA A 139 -18.56 -4.85 -3.99
N GLY A 140 -17.67 -5.80 -4.33
CA GLY A 140 -17.48 -6.30 -5.69
C GLY A 140 -16.79 -5.34 -6.66
N GLN A 141 -16.49 -4.12 -6.26
CA GLN A 141 -15.89 -3.11 -7.14
C GLN A 141 -14.48 -3.53 -7.58
N LEU A 142 -13.63 -3.93 -6.65
CA LEU A 142 -12.26 -4.35 -6.98
C LEU A 142 -12.26 -5.56 -7.91
N ASP A 143 -13.12 -6.55 -7.64
CA ASP A 143 -13.26 -7.74 -8.48
C ASP A 143 -13.62 -7.36 -9.92
N SER A 144 -14.54 -6.41 -10.08
CA SER A 144 -14.94 -5.88 -11.38
C SER A 144 -13.79 -5.17 -12.11
N GLU A 145 -13.03 -4.36 -11.39
CA GLU A 145 -11.86 -3.64 -11.96
C GLU A 145 -10.75 -4.60 -12.38
N ILE A 146 -10.51 -5.66 -11.62
CA ILE A 146 -9.54 -6.70 -11.99
C ILE A 146 -9.99 -7.44 -13.25
N LYS A 147 -11.27 -7.82 -13.34
CA LYS A 147 -11.83 -8.47 -14.54
C LYS A 147 -11.74 -7.57 -15.77
N SER A 148 -11.82 -6.27 -15.59
CA SER A 148 -11.68 -5.26 -16.66
C SER A 148 -10.23 -4.90 -16.97
N ASN A 149 -9.26 -5.63 -16.40
CA ASN A 149 -7.81 -5.42 -16.57
C ASN A 149 -7.31 -4.05 -16.11
N GLY A 150 -7.95 -3.46 -15.09
CA GLY A 150 -7.46 -2.23 -14.45
C GLY A 150 -6.28 -2.50 -13.51
N TRP A 151 -6.27 -3.67 -12.89
CA TRP A 151 -5.27 -4.07 -11.90
C TRP A 151 -4.77 -5.49 -12.15
N LEU A 152 -3.50 -5.70 -11.86
CA LEU A 152 -2.89 -7.03 -11.72
C LEU A 152 -2.56 -7.27 -10.25
N SER A 153 -2.65 -8.51 -9.81
CA SER A 153 -2.20 -8.90 -8.47
C SER A 153 -0.87 -9.65 -8.53
N VAL A 154 -0.04 -9.43 -7.54
CA VAL A 154 1.24 -10.11 -7.38
C VAL A 154 1.50 -10.36 -5.90
N ASP A 155 2.17 -11.44 -5.57
CA ASP A 155 2.56 -11.72 -4.19
C ASP A 155 3.47 -10.62 -3.66
N ALA A 156 3.18 -10.11 -2.48
CA ALA A 156 4.04 -9.15 -1.81
C ALA A 156 5.29 -9.86 -1.27
N ASP A 157 6.42 -9.16 -1.32
CA ASP A 157 7.62 -9.57 -0.62
C ASP A 157 8.21 -8.36 0.12
N GLU A 158 9.09 -8.63 1.06
CA GLU A 158 9.67 -7.61 1.93
C GLU A 158 10.40 -6.52 1.13
N GLU A 159 11.13 -6.90 0.10
CA GLU A 159 11.86 -5.94 -0.73
C GLU A 159 10.93 -5.02 -1.51
N LEU A 160 9.87 -5.55 -2.12
CA LEU A 160 8.89 -4.73 -2.84
C LEU A 160 8.12 -3.81 -1.90
N VAL A 161 7.78 -4.27 -0.70
CA VAL A 161 7.01 -3.45 0.24
C VAL A 161 7.90 -2.41 0.91
N PHE A 162 9.04 -2.80 1.46
CA PHE A 162 9.87 -1.94 2.33
C PHE A 162 11.22 -1.55 1.74
N GLY A 163 11.78 -2.34 0.85
CA GLY A 163 13.23 -2.31 0.55
C GLY A 163 13.65 -1.56 -0.70
N CYS A 164 12.75 -1.27 -1.65
CA CYS A 164 13.15 -0.64 -2.91
C CYS A 164 12.72 0.84 -3.00
N ASN A 165 13.38 1.57 -3.90
CA ASN A 165 13.00 2.96 -4.18
C ASN A 165 11.55 3.04 -4.67
N LEU A 166 10.84 4.08 -4.25
CA LEU A 166 9.43 4.29 -4.60
C LEU A 166 9.22 4.32 -6.12
N ASP A 167 10.12 4.99 -6.84
CA ASP A 167 10.02 5.14 -8.30
C ASP A 167 10.21 3.82 -9.07
N GLU A 168 10.84 2.84 -8.45
CA GLU A 168 11.12 1.53 -9.05
C GLU A 168 10.09 0.46 -8.71
N LYS A 169 9.25 0.67 -7.71
CA LYS A 169 8.31 -0.37 -7.22
C LYS A 169 7.39 -0.90 -8.30
N TRP A 170 6.81 -0.02 -9.10
CA TRP A 170 5.88 -0.42 -10.15
C TRP A 170 6.56 -1.31 -11.21
N GLU A 171 7.71 -0.89 -11.71
CA GLU A 171 8.46 -1.67 -12.70
C GLU A 171 8.95 -2.99 -12.14
N ARG A 172 9.46 -3.01 -10.91
CA ARG A 172 9.90 -4.24 -10.24
C ARG A 172 8.76 -5.22 -10.01
N ALA A 173 7.60 -4.72 -9.61
CA ALA A 173 6.41 -5.55 -9.43
C ALA A 173 5.94 -6.15 -10.77
N MET A 174 5.94 -5.37 -11.85
CA MET A 174 5.63 -5.86 -13.19
C MET A 174 6.62 -6.92 -13.65
N THR A 175 7.91 -6.71 -13.43
CA THR A 175 8.97 -7.67 -13.78
C THR A 175 8.80 -8.98 -13.02
N LYS A 176 8.39 -8.93 -11.74
CA LYS A 176 8.17 -10.12 -10.91
C LYS A 176 7.16 -11.09 -11.54
N ILE A 177 6.14 -10.57 -12.22
CA ILE A 177 5.13 -11.39 -12.91
C ILE A 177 5.47 -11.64 -14.40
N GLY A 178 6.70 -11.31 -14.81
CA GLY A 178 7.16 -11.61 -16.16
C GLY A 178 6.69 -10.61 -17.22
N ILE A 179 6.22 -9.43 -16.83
CA ILE A 179 5.75 -8.40 -17.77
C ILE A 179 6.80 -7.30 -17.89
N ASP A 180 7.18 -6.98 -19.13
CA ASP A 180 8.00 -5.80 -19.42
C ASP A 180 7.05 -4.62 -19.67
N PRO A 181 7.05 -3.58 -18.82
CA PRO A 181 6.17 -2.43 -18.98
C PRO A 181 6.35 -1.70 -20.30
N ARG A 182 7.57 -1.73 -20.85
CA ARG A 182 7.88 -1.08 -22.14
C ARG A 182 7.17 -1.77 -23.31
N MET A 183 7.00 -3.09 -23.22
CA MET A 183 6.29 -3.87 -24.25
C MET A 183 4.79 -3.57 -24.25
N LEU A 184 4.21 -3.28 -23.09
CA LEU A 184 2.79 -2.96 -22.98
C LEU A 184 2.47 -1.55 -23.49
N SER A 185 3.35 -0.58 -23.26
CA SER A 185 3.16 0.78 -23.76
C SER A 185 3.25 0.86 -25.28
N ASP A 186 4.13 0.08 -25.91
CA ASP A 186 4.25 0.01 -27.36
C ASP A 186 3.00 -0.62 -27.99
N ALA A 187 2.41 -1.62 -27.36
CA ALA A 187 1.18 -2.25 -27.83
C ALA A 187 -0.02 -1.30 -27.81
N ALA A 188 -0.06 -0.38 -26.83
CA ALA A 188 -1.14 0.63 -26.74
C ALA A 188 -0.99 1.77 -27.76
N GLY A 189 0.20 1.96 -28.33
CA GLY A 189 0.49 2.98 -29.35
C GLY A 189 0.17 2.56 -30.79
N HIS A 190 -0.25 1.32 -31.02
CA HIS A 190 -0.53 0.78 -32.35
C HIS A 190 -1.99 0.35 -32.51
N ALA A 191 -2.88 1.22 -32.15
CA ALA A 191 -4.29 1.00 -32.44
C ALA A 191 -4.64 1.49 -33.84
#